data_7ba4acd7588393153086bd5095320816
#
_entry.id   7ba4acd7588393153086bd5095320816
#
_cell.length_a   1.000
_cell.length_b   1.000
_cell.length_c   1.000
_cell.angle_alpha   90.00
_cell.angle_beta   90.00
_cell.angle_gamma   90.00
#
_symmetry.space_group_name_H-M   'P 1'
#
loop_
_entity.id
_entity.type
_entity.pdbx_description
1 polymer ?
#
loop_
_entity_poly.entity_id
_entity_poly.type
_entity_poly.pdbx_seq_one_letter_code
_entity_poly.pdbx_strand_id
1 'polypeptide(L)'
;MAVKNEPTNVTQLPTNSGDRMVLNEAAIGAARRSLDQGAVTPSYGPWREDIIQLLNDSLATELVCVLRYKRHHFTAEGLASSAIAAEFLVHANEESGHADRLAQRIVQLGGEPDFSPDSLTKRSHAAYDDSKDLKEMIKANLVAERVAI
;
A
#
# COMPACT_ATOMS: atom_id res chain seq x y z
N MET A 1 19.39 24.54 34.13
CA MET A 1 18.58 25.34 33.20
C MET A 1 18.14 24.41 32.07
N ALA A 2 16.86 24.07 32.06
CA ALA A 2 16.32 23.15 31.05
C ALA A 2 15.91 23.98 29.82
N VAL A 3 16.52 23.68 28.70
CA VAL A 3 16.15 24.25 27.39
C VAL A 3 14.85 23.60 26.97
N LYS A 4 13.75 24.35 26.96
CA LYS A 4 12.48 23.94 26.38
C LYS A 4 12.64 23.98 24.85
N ASN A 5 12.67 22.81 24.24
CA ASN A 5 12.46 22.68 22.80
C ASN A 5 10.97 22.91 22.51
N GLU A 6 10.64 24.06 21.95
CA GLU A 6 9.33 24.28 21.34
C GLU A 6 9.26 23.48 20.02
N PRO A 7 8.13 22.82 19.75
CA PRO A 7 7.95 22.13 18.48
C PRO A 7 7.88 23.18 17.37
N THR A 8 8.84 23.16 16.47
CA THR A 8 8.83 23.97 15.26
C THR A 8 7.61 23.61 14.41
N ASN A 9 6.79 24.60 14.20
CA ASN A 9 5.55 24.65 13.45
C ASN A 9 5.67 23.90 12.12
N VAL A 10 4.99 22.75 12.02
CA VAL A 10 4.86 22.00 10.78
C VAL A 10 3.98 22.82 9.85
N THR A 11 4.53 23.22 8.73
CA THR A 11 3.87 24.00 7.69
C THR A 11 2.58 23.29 7.25
N GLN A 12 1.43 23.85 7.57
CA GLN A 12 0.16 23.44 7.00
C GLN A 12 0.25 23.58 5.48
N LEU A 13 -0.11 22.52 4.76
CA LEU A 13 -0.32 22.61 3.32
C LEU A 13 -1.39 23.66 3.04
N PRO A 14 -1.17 24.60 2.12
CA PRO A 14 -2.15 25.64 1.81
C PRO A 14 -3.41 25.00 1.21
N THR A 15 -4.53 25.22 1.89
CA THR A 15 -5.86 24.75 1.47
C THR A 15 -6.59 25.81 0.67
N ASN A 16 -5.96 26.47 -0.31
CA ASN A 16 -6.73 27.35 -1.19
C ASN A 16 -6.16 27.46 -2.60
N SER A 17 -7.07 27.44 -3.54
CA SER A 17 -6.88 27.55 -4.97
C SER A 17 -6.19 28.86 -5.36
N GLY A 18 -4.96 28.78 -5.83
CA GLY A 18 -4.26 29.91 -6.44
C GLY A 18 -2.78 30.04 -6.10
N ASP A 19 -2.31 29.47 -5.00
CA ASP A 19 -0.90 29.56 -4.64
C ASP A 19 -0.08 28.44 -5.31
N ARG A 20 0.94 28.85 -6.04
CA ARG A 20 1.95 27.93 -6.58
C ARG A 20 2.62 27.23 -5.40
N MET A 21 2.77 25.91 -5.51
CA MET A 21 3.65 25.17 -4.61
C MET A 21 5.07 25.72 -4.73
N VAL A 22 5.57 26.30 -3.66
CA VAL A 22 6.93 26.85 -3.57
C VAL A 22 7.75 25.94 -2.69
N LEU A 23 8.96 25.59 -3.14
CA LEU A 23 9.91 24.82 -2.33
C LEU A 23 10.28 25.62 -1.05
N ASN A 24 10.25 24.93 0.09
CA ASN A 24 10.71 25.52 1.33
C ASN A 24 12.24 25.43 1.41
N GLU A 25 12.91 26.47 0.90
CA GLU A 25 14.38 26.56 0.88
C GLU A 25 15.02 26.47 2.27
N ALA A 26 14.33 26.97 3.30
CA ALA A 26 14.82 26.89 4.68
C ALA A 26 14.81 25.43 5.18
N ALA A 27 13.75 24.68 4.90
CA ALA A 27 13.66 23.26 5.24
C ALA A 27 14.70 22.42 4.48
N ILE A 28 14.91 22.72 3.19
CA ILE A 28 15.95 22.08 2.38
C ILE A 28 17.34 22.38 2.94
N GLY A 29 17.62 23.63 3.31
CA GLY A 29 18.87 24.04 3.92
C GLY A 29 19.11 23.38 5.29
N ALA A 30 18.05 23.18 6.10
CA ALA A 30 18.13 22.46 7.37
C ALA A 30 18.43 20.96 7.14
N ALA A 31 17.74 20.32 6.19
CA ALA A 31 17.94 18.91 5.85
C ALA A 31 19.38 18.64 5.34
N ARG A 32 19.96 19.55 4.57
CA ARG A 32 21.36 19.44 4.11
C ARG A 32 22.39 19.43 5.24
N ARG A 33 22.07 19.98 6.40
CA ARG A 33 22.97 20.09 7.56
C ARG A 33 22.83 18.96 8.57
N SER A 34 21.79 18.12 8.44
CA SER A 34 21.50 17.04 9.37
C SER A 34 21.51 15.70 8.67
N LEU A 35 22.63 14.99 8.73
CA LEU A 35 22.75 13.61 8.25
C LEU A 35 22.40 12.58 9.32
N ASP A 36 22.28 13.02 10.58
CA ASP A 36 22.13 12.14 11.75
C ASP A 36 20.70 11.52 11.86
N GLN A 37 19.75 12.12 11.16
CA GLN A 37 18.33 11.71 11.22
C GLN A 37 17.93 10.65 10.18
N GLY A 38 18.84 10.32 9.24
CA GLY A 38 18.55 9.39 8.17
C GLY A 38 17.45 9.89 7.21
N ALA A 39 16.79 8.96 6.52
CA ALA A 39 15.74 9.26 5.53
C ALA A 39 14.39 9.66 6.16
N VAL A 40 14.15 9.25 7.40
CA VAL A 40 12.92 9.59 8.15
C VAL A 40 13.25 10.71 9.10
N THR A 41 12.83 11.92 8.76
CA THR A 41 13.09 13.12 9.57
C THR A 41 11.84 13.52 10.36
N PRO A 42 11.97 14.30 11.46
CA PRO A 42 10.83 14.87 12.18
C PRO A 42 9.92 15.75 11.30
N SER A 43 10.46 16.25 10.17
CA SER A 43 9.71 17.05 9.21
C SER A 43 8.84 16.21 8.25
N TYR A 44 8.84 14.89 8.37
CA TYR A 44 7.96 14.01 7.56
C TYR A 44 6.47 14.26 7.81
N GLY A 45 6.17 15.05 8.83
CA GLY A 45 4.84 15.54 9.15
C GLY A 45 3.98 14.56 9.95
N PRO A 46 2.81 15.02 10.41
CA PRO A 46 1.90 14.24 11.24
C PRO A 46 1.24 13.06 10.52
N TRP A 47 1.31 13.02 9.17
CA TRP A 47 0.66 12.02 8.32
C TRP A 47 1.44 10.70 8.17
N ARG A 48 2.66 10.61 8.69
CA ARG A 48 3.51 9.42 8.50
C ARG A 48 2.83 8.14 8.99
N GLU A 49 2.26 8.18 10.18
CA GLU A 49 1.59 7.02 10.78
C GLU A 49 0.33 6.63 9.99
N ASP A 50 -0.46 7.61 9.56
CA ASP A 50 -1.64 7.38 8.73
C ASP A 50 -1.26 6.78 7.37
N ILE A 51 -0.17 7.26 6.76
CA ILE A 51 0.34 6.69 5.51
C ILE A 51 0.82 5.24 5.72
N ILE A 52 1.55 4.94 6.80
CA ILE A 52 1.97 3.58 7.13
C ILE A 52 0.76 2.65 7.30
N GLN A 53 -0.29 3.13 7.98
CA GLN A 53 -1.52 2.36 8.15
C GLN A 53 -2.19 2.09 6.79
N LEU A 54 -2.39 3.09 5.96
CA LEU A 54 -2.97 2.93 4.61
C LEU A 54 -2.16 1.98 3.73
N LEU A 55 -0.82 2.04 3.80
CA LEU A 55 0.04 1.11 3.07
C LEU A 55 -0.09 -0.32 3.60
N ASN A 56 -0.28 -0.52 4.90
CA ASN A 56 -0.52 -1.85 5.49
C ASN A 56 -1.89 -2.40 5.09
N ASP A 57 -2.92 -1.58 4.96
CA ASP A 57 -4.23 -2.00 4.48
C ASP A 57 -4.19 -2.34 2.98
N SER A 58 -3.43 -1.57 2.20
CA SER A 58 -3.14 -1.89 0.79
C SER A 58 -2.34 -3.19 0.67
N LEU A 59 -1.30 -3.40 1.51
CA LEU A 59 -0.55 -4.65 1.57
C LEU A 59 -1.45 -5.85 1.84
N ALA A 60 -2.39 -5.73 2.78
CA ALA A 60 -3.35 -6.78 3.06
C ALA A 60 -4.26 -7.06 1.85
N THR A 61 -4.64 -6.03 1.10
CA THR A 61 -5.45 -6.14 -0.11
C THR A 61 -4.71 -6.94 -1.19
N GLU A 62 -3.46 -6.62 -1.49
CA GLU A 62 -2.63 -7.35 -2.44
C GLU A 62 -2.48 -8.82 -2.03
N LEU A 63 -2.19 -9.09 -0.75
CA LEU A 63 -2.04 -10.46 -0.26
C LEU A 63 -3.34 -11.29 -0.37
N VAL A 64 -4.51 -10.69 -0.11
CA VAL A 64 -5.81 -11.35 -0.34
C VAL A 64 -6.03 -11.61 -1.82
N CYS A 65 -5.64 -10.68 -2.71
CA CYS A 65 -5.69 -10.88 -4.16
C CYS A 65 -4.77 -12.01 -4.61
N VAL A 66 -3.52 -12.10 -4.12
CA VAL A 66 -2.61 -13.22 -4.38
C VAL A 66 -3.27 -14.55 -4.04
N LEU A 67 -3.83 -14.67 -2.85
CA LEU A 67 -4.46 -15.93 -2.38
C LEU A 67 -5.68 -16.29 -3.22
N ARG A 68 -6.51 -15.32 -3.59
CA ARG A 68 -7.69 -15.50 -4.43
C ARG A 68 -7.29 -15.92 -5.85
N TYR A 69 -6.37 -15.22 -6.49
CA TYR A 69 -5.88 -15.56 -7.83
C TYR A 69 -5.24 -16.95 -7.89
N LYS A 70 -4.42 -17.31 -6.88
CA LYS A 70 -3.85 -18.66 -6.79
C LYS A 70 -4.93 -19.72 -6.66
N ARG A 71 -5.94 -19.51 -5.82
CA ARG A 71 -7.04 -20.43 -5.70
C ARG A 71 -7.78 -20.60 -7.03
N HIS A 72 -8.12 -19.49 -7.69
CA HIS A 72 -8.80 -19.51 -8.99
C HIS A 72 -7.97 -20.21 -10.06
N HIS A 73 -6.65 -19.98 -10.07
CA HIS A 73 -5.73 -20.71 -10.96
C HIS A 73 -5.86 -22.24 -10.83
N PHE A 74 -5.83 -22.75 -9.60
CA PHE A 74 -5.86 -24.19 -9.35
C PHE A 74 -7.25 -24.82 -9.47
N THR A 75 -8.32 -24.03 -9.41
CA THR A 75 -9.71 -24.53 -9.36
C THR A 75 -10.54 -24.16 -10.59
N ALA A 76 -9.99 -23.40 -11.55
CA ALA A 76 -10.68 -23.07 -12.78
C ALA A 76 -10.91 -24.32 -13.64
N GLU A 77 -12.17 -24.58 -14.00
CA GLU A 77 -12.59 -25.71 -14.81
C GLU A 77 -13.41 -25.24 -16.03
N GLY A 78 -13.41 -26.01 -17.11
CA GLY A 78 -14.19 -25.73 -18.31
C GLY A 78 -13.35 -25.58 -19.59
N LEU A 79 -14.01 -25.41 -20.76
CA LEU A 79 -13.39 -25.40 -22.08
C LEU A 79 -12.34 -24.31 -22.31
N ALA A 80 -12.49 -23.15 -21.67
CA ALA A 80 -11.55 -22.03 -21.76
C ALA A 80 -10.64 -21.91 -20.51
N SER A 81 -10.72 -22.86 -19.58
CA SER A 81 -10.12 -22.73 -18.25
C SER A 81 -8.60 -22.65 -18.26
N SER A 82 -7.90 -23.37 -19.15
CA SER A 82 -6.44 -23.43 -19.15
C SER A 82 -5.80 -22.07 -19.44
N ALA A 83 -6.32 -21.31 -20.38
CA ALA A 83 -5.80 -19.98 -20.70
C ALA A 83 -6.11 -18.98 -19.57
N ILE A 84 -7.35 -19.00 -19.05
CA ILE A 84 -7.78 -18.12 -17.97
C ILE A 84 -7.08 -18.48 -16.65
N ALA A 85 -6.89 -19.76 -16.37
CA ALA A 85 -6.13 -20.21 -15.22
C ALA A 85 -4.66 -19.74 -15.28
N ALA A 86 -4.05 -19.74 -16.46
CA ALA A 86 -2.71 -19.18 -16.65
C ALA A 86 -2.67 -17.68 -16.34
N GLU A 87 -3.64 -16.90 -16.82
CA GLU A 87 -3.77 -15.48 -16.50
C GLU A 87 -3.95 -15.23 -15.00
N PHE A 88 -4.76 -16.02 -14.31
CA PHE A 88 -4.88 -15.92 -12.85
C PHE A 88 -3.53 -16.11 -12.15
N LEU A 89 -2.66 -16.99 -12.65
CA LEU A 89 -1.32 -17.17 -12.08
C LEU A 89 -0.41 -15.97 -12.37
N VAL A 90 -0.50 -15.39 -13.57
CA VAL A 90 0.24 -14.16 -13.91
C VAL A 90 -0.13 -13.07 -12.94
N HIS A 91 -1.43 -12.78 -12.78
CA HIS A 91 -1.91 -11.77 -11.84
C HIS A 91 -1.50 -12.06 -10.40
N ALA A 92 -1.58 -13.33 -9.94
CA ALA A 92 -1.11 -13.67 -8.59
C ALA A 92 0.35 -13.29 -8.35
N ASN A 93 1.21 -13.44 -9.36
CA ASN A 93 2.63 -13.07 -9.26
C ASN A 93 2.82 -11.54 -9.31
N GLU A 94 2.03 -10.83 -10.10
CA GLU A 94 2.03 -9.36 -10.16
C GLU A 94 1.62 -8.77 -8.81
N GLU A 95 0.52 -9.24 -8.20
CA GLU A 95 0.06 -8.81 -6.89
C GLU A 95 1.09 -9.11 -5.78
N SER A 96 1.77 -10.23 -5.86
CA SER A 96 2.90 -10.50 -4.95
C SER A 96 4.00 -9.46 -5.08
N GLY A 97 4.32 -9.04 -6.31
CA GLY A 97 5.28 -7.95 -6.55
C GLY A 97 4.79 -6.58 -6.05
N HIS A 98 3.47 -6.32 -6.10
CA HIS A 98 2.87 -5.12 -5.52
C HIS A 98 3.01 -5.14 -3.99
N ALA A 99 2.69 -6.27 -3.35
CA ALA A 99 2.84 -6.46 -1.92
C ALA A 99 4.28 -6.20 -1.45
N ASP A 100 5.27 -6.71 -2.17
CA ASP A 100 6.69 -6.49 -1.86
C ASP A 100 7.07 -5.00 -1.94
N ARG A 101 6.59 -4.26 -2.95
CA ARG A 101 6.83 -2.82 -3.07
C ARG A 101 6.20 -2.02 -1.93
N LEU A 102 4.98 -2.38 -1.52
CA LEU A 102 4.30 -1.75 -0.39
C LEU A 102 5.06 -2.01 0.91
N ALA A 103 5.45 -3.26 1.17
CA ALA A 103 6.23 -3.62 2.35
C ALA A 103 7.56 -2.86 2.40
N GLN A 104 8.28 -2.78 1.28
CA GLN A 104 9.50 -1.99 1.19
C GLN A 104 9.27 -0.51 1.50
N ARG A 105 8.16 0.06 1.01
CA ARG A 105 7.82 1.46 1.28
C ARG A 105 7.49 1.70 2.75
N ILE A 106 6.77 0.80 3.39
CA ILE A 106 6.49 0.86 4.83
C ILE A 106 7.78 0.93 5.63
N VAL A 107 8.75 0.04 5.32
CA VAL A 107 10.07 0.04 5.99
C VAL A 107 10.84 1.34 5.74
N GLN A 108 10.81 1.88 4.52
CA GLN A 108 11.45 3.18 4.21
C GLN A 108 10.85 4.33 5.02
N LEU A 109 9.58 4.24 5.38
CA LEU A 109 8.90 5.21 6.24
C LEU A 109 9.17 4.97 7.75
N GLY A 110 9.96 3.94 8.09
CA GLY A 110 10.23 3.56 9.47
C GLY A 110 9.07 2.84 10.15
N GLY A 111 8.16 2.26 9.35
CA GLY A 111 7.06 1.42 9.81
C GLY A 111 7.42 -0.07 9.73
N GLU A 112 6.50 -0.90 10.19
CA GLU A 112 6.60 -2.35 10.16
C GLU A 112 5.50 -2.93 9.25
N PRO A 113 5.87 -3.71 8.20
CA PRO A 113 4.88 -4.30 7.32
C PRO A 113 4.16 -5.47 8.02
N ASP A 114 2.84 -5.41 8.04
CA ASP A 114 2.01 -6.43 8.69
C ASP A 114 1.60 -7.54 7.71
N PHE A 115 2.28 -8.66 7.77
CA PHE A 115 1.98 -9.89 7.03
C PHE A 115 1.14 -10.90 7.83
N SER A 116 0.59 -10.52 9.00
CA SER A 116 -0.17 -11.46 9.83
C SER A 116 -1.38 -12.01 9.09
N PRO A 117 -1.49 -13.34 8.90
CA PRO A 117 -2.62 -13.95 8.21
C PRO A 117 -3.95 -13.76 8.96
N ASP A 118 -3.90 -13.59 10.28
CA ASP A 118 -5.10 -13.46 11.12
C ASP A 118 -5.84 -12.12 10.91
N SER A 119 -5.15 -11.12 10.38
CA SER A 119 -5.70 -9.77 10.17
C SER A 119 -5.93 -9.44 8.69
N LEU A 120 -5.46 -10.24 7.74
CA LEU A 120 -5.50 -9.93 6.30
C LEU A 120 -6.90 -9.57 5.80
N THR A 121 -7.87 -10.45 6.02
CA THR A 121 -9.24 -10.23 5.52
C THR A 121 -9.94 -9.05 6.17
N LYS A 122 -9.56 -8.69 7.39
CA LYS A 122 -10.13 -7.54 8.11
C LYS A 122 -9.58 -6.21 7.59
N ARG A 123 -8.30 -6.18 7.19
CA ARG A 123 -7.63 -4.98 6.68
C ARG A 123 -7.81 -4.80 5.18
N SER A 124 -8.00 -5.89 4.44
CA SER A 124 -8.15 -5.88 2.98
C SER A 124 -9.41 -5.15 2.55
N HIS A 125 -9.31 -4.34 1.50
CA HIS A 125 -10.44 -3.75 0.79
C HIS A 125 -11.02 -4.68 -0.27
N ALA A 126 -10.27 -5.72 -0.70
CA ALA A 126 -10.73 -6.77 -1.59
C ALA A 126 -11.23 -7.98 -0.79
N ALA A 127 -12.36 -8.54 -1.20
CA ALA A 127 -12.86 -9.76 -0.60
C ALA A 127 -12.11 -11.00 -1.13
N TYR A 128 -11.88 -11.97 -0.25
CA TYR A 128 -11.53 -13.32 -0.68
C TYR A 128 -12.76 -13.95 -1.34
N ASP A 129 -12.55 -14.61 -2.49
CA ASP A 129 -13.60 -15.28 -3.25
C ASP A 129 -13.26 -16.77 -3.43
N ASP A 130 -14.20 -17.64 -3.14
CA ASP A 130 -14.10 -19.08 -3.26
C ASP A 130 -15.05 -19.68 -4.30
N SER A 131 -15.56 -18.87 -5.21
CA SER A 131 -16.41 -19.27 -6.32
C SER A 131 -15.80 -20.46 -7.10
N LYS A 132 -16.67 -21.31 -7.61
CA LYS A 132 -16.29 -22.46 -8.45
C LYS A 132 -16.63 -22.24 -9.90
N ASP A 133 -17.51 -21.31 -10.20
CA ASP A 133 -17.90 -20.93 -11.56
C ASP A 133 -16.89 -19.95 -12.16
N LEU A 134 -16.41 -20.24 -13.37
CA LEU A 134 -15.38 -19.44 -14.04
C LEU A 134 -15.81 -17.99 -14.28
N LYS A 135 -17.09 -17.76 -14.59
CA LYS A 135 -17.62 -16.42 -14.81
C LYS A 135 -17.61 -15.60 -13.52
N GLU A 136 -18.00 -16.22 -12.40
CA GLU A 136 -17.96 -15.55 -11.09
C GLU A 136 -16.54 -15.31 -10.62
N MET A 137 -15.58 -16.23 -10.89
CA MET A 137 -14.14 -15.99 -10.64
C MET A 137 -13.64 -14.75 -11.39
N ILE A 138 -13.93 -14.65 -12.70
CA ILE A 138 -13.54 -13.50 -13.53
C ILE A 138 -14.16 -12.22 -12.97
N LYS A 139 -15.45 -12.25 -12.64
CA LYS A 139 -16.16 -11.09 -12.09
C LYS A 139 -15.57 -10.63 -10.75
N ALA A 140 -15.29 -11.57 -9.83
CA ALA A 140 -14.70 -11.27 -8.53
C ALA A 140 -13.33 -10.59 -8.70
N ASN A 141 -12.52 -11.06 -9.65
CA ASN A 141 -11.20 -10.47 -9.93
C ASN A 141 -11.34 -9.07 -10.55
N LEU A 142 -12.23 -8.88 -11.53
CA LEU A 142 -12.48 -7.55 -12.11
C LEU A 142 -12.99 -6.52 -11.09
N VAL A 143 -13.80 -6.96 -10.12
CA VAL A 143 -14.26 -6.08 -9.03
C VAL A 143 -13.09 -5.68 -8.15
N ALA A 144 -12.18 -6.60 -7.83
CA ALA A 144 -11.02 -6.30 -7.00
C ALA A 144 -10.04 -5.35 -7.68
N GLU A 145 -9.74 -5.54 -8.96
CA GLU A 145 -8.93 -4.59 -9.74
C GLU A 145 -9.54 -3.19 -9.71
N ARG A 146 -10.84 -3.11 -9.83
CA ARG A 146 -11.54 -1.82 -9.77
C ARG A 146 -11.53 -1.17 -8.39
N VAL A 147 -11.41 -1.96 -7.32
CA VAL A 147 -11.28 -1.46 -5.94
C VAL A 147 -9.87 -0.97 -5.67
N ALA A 148 -8.86 -1.57 -6.32
CA ALA A 148 -7.45 -1.22 -6.15
C ALA A 148 -7.04 0.09 -6.86
N ILE A 149 -7.83 0.58 -7.84
CA ILE A 149 -7.61 1.84 -8.57
C ILE A 149 -8.09 3.03 -7.75
#